data_0bc8f5fbc7bc09c81fbfdacce748bb49
#
_entry.id   0bc8f5fbc7bc09c81fbfdacce748bb49
#
_cell.length_a   1.000
_cell.length_b   1.000
_cell.length_c   1.000
_cell.angle_alpha   90.00
_cell.angle_beta   90.00
_cell.angle_gamma   90.00
#
_symmetry.space_group_name_H-M   'P 1'
#
loop_
_entity.id
_entity.type
_entity.pdbx_description
1 polymer ?
#
loop_
_entity_poly.entity_id
_entity_poly.type
_entity_poly.pdbx_seq_one_letter_code
_entity_poly.pdbx_strand_id
1 'polypeptide(L)'
;YFALERGYEGIITIDGNNKDSIEDVPKFIEKLEEGYDLVQGSRFIKGGQAINTPLSRYLAVKLIHAPIISLTAKEHFTDTTNAYRAYSKKYLTHPEVQPFRDIFMTYELLAYLSVKASQLKMKTCEIPVKREYPKKGKTPTKISPLKGNMELIKILMKNMKGEYNVPKESKNK
;
A
#
# COMPACT_ATOMS: atom_id res chain seq x y z
N TYR A 1 8.94 2.27 -13.00
CA TYR A 1 9.57 3.03 -14.07
C TYR A 1 9.45 2.30 -15.42
N PHE A 2 10.08 1.12 -15.55
CA PHE A 2 10.09 0.29 -16.77
C PHE A 2 8.70 0.09 -17.44
N ALA A 3 7.64 -0.18 -16.67
CA ALA A 3 6.30 -0.35 -17.21
C ALA A 3 5.76 0.97 -17.80
N LEU A 4 5.99 2.10 -17.11
CA LEU A 4 5.55 3.41 -17.56
C LEU A 4 6.23 3.83 -18.87
N GLU A 5 7.52 3.55 -19.01
CA GLU A 5 8.27 3.81 -20.27
C GLU A 5 7.75 2.98 -21.46
N ARG A 6 7.19 1.80 -21.18
CA ARG A 6 6.58 0.93 -22.22
C ARG A 6 5.11 1.21 -22.49
N GLY A 7 4.57 2.27 -21.92
CA GLY A 7 3.21 2.71 -22.19
C GLY A 7 2.12 1.91 -21.48
N TYR A 8 2.44 1.11 -20.45
CA TYR A 8 1.41 0.44 -19.65
C TYR A 8 0.58 1.46 -18.87
N GLU A 9 -0.72 1.28 -18.84
CA GLU A 9 -1.67 2.22 -18.21
C GLU A 9 -1.83 2.00 -16.70
N GLY A 10 -1.31 0.91 -16.18
CA GLY A 10 -1.32 0.60 -14.75
C GLY A 10 -0.32 -0.47 -14.36
N ILE A 11 -0.10 -0.61 -13.06
CA ILE A 11 0.82 -1.58 -12.47
C ILE A 11 0.11 -2.30 -11.33
N ILE A 12 0.23 -3.62 -11.29
CA ILE A 12 -0.20 -4.44 -10.15
C ILE A 12 1.06 -4.94 -9.45
N THR A 13 1.13 -4.75 -8.14
CA THR A 13 2.20 -5.26 -7.29
C THR A 13 1.71 -6.45 -6.49
N ILE A 14 2.54 -7.48 -6.37
CA ILE A 14 2.28 -8.68 -5.56
C ILE A 14 3.57 -9.15 -4.92
N ASP A 15 3.49 -9.65 -3.68
CA ASP A 15 4.66 -10.23 -3.01
C ASP A 15 5.05 -11.58 -3.63
N GLY A 16 6.31 -11.74 -4.03
CA GLY A 16 6.86 -13.01 -4.57
C GLY A 16 7.05 -14.13 -3.54
N ASN A 17 6.28 -14.14 -2.46
CA ASN A 17 6.40 -15.08 -1.34
C ASN A 17 5.27 -16.13 -1.27
N ASN A 18 4.49 -16.25 -2.33
CA ASN A 18 3.40 -17.22 -2.53
C ASN A 18 2.32 -17.20 -1.45
N LYS A 19 2.05 -16.04 -0.85
CA LYS A 19 0.97 -15.87 0.14
C LYS A 19 -0.30 -15.28 -0.46
N ASP A 20 -0.16 -14.45 -1.48
CA ASP A 20 -1.27 -13.81 -2.16
C ASP A 20 -1.79 -14.68 -3.29
N SER A 21 -3.11 -14.72 -3.47
CA SER A 21 -3.76 -15.48 -4.53
C SER A 21 -3.65 -14.75 -5.87
N ILE A 22 -3.05 -15.39 -6.86
CA ILE A 22 -2.97 -14.86 -8.23
C ILE A 22 -4.33 -14.78 -8.93
N GLU A 23 -5.31 -15.58 -8.48
CA GLU A 23 -6.68 -15.57 -8.99
C GLU A 23 -7.40 -14.24 -8.70
N ASP A 24 -6.86 -13.43 -7.78
CA ASP A 24 -7.41 -12.10 -7.49
C ASP A 24 -6.90 -11.01 -8.47
N VAL A 25 -5.89 -11.28 -9.31
CA VAL A 25 -5.34 -10.30 -10.29
C VAL A 25 -6.41 -9.70 -11.19
N PRO A 26 -7.35 -10.46 -11.78
CA PRO A 26 -8.41 -9.88 -12.64
C PRO A 26 -9.25 -8.81 -11.97
N LYS A 27 -9.49 -8.93 -10.65
CA LYS A 27 -10.26 -7.91 -9.89
C LYS A 27 -9.54 -6.55 -9.85
N PHE A 28 -8.22 -6.56 -9.81
CA PHE A 28 -7.42 -5.32 -9.86
C PHE A 28 -7.48 -4.68 -11.25
N ILE A 29 -7.42 -5.50 -12.30
CA ILE A 29 -7.52 -5.03 -13.69
C ILE A 29 -8.88 -4.36 -13.90
N GLU A 30 -9.97 -5.03 -13.52
CA GLU A 30 -11.33 -4.49 -13.60
C GLU A 30 -11.43 -3.11 -12.94
N LYS A 31 -10.89 -2.96 -11.72
CA LYS A 31 -10.93 -1.66 -11.02
C LYS A 31 -10.08 -0.58 -11.68
N LEU A 32 -8.94 -0.92 -12.26
CA LEU A 32 -8.17 0.04 -13.06
C LEU A 32 -8.94 0.47 -14.32
N GLU A 33 -9.63 -0.46 -14.99
CA GLU A 33 -10.48 -0.18 -16.16
C GLU A 33 -11.71 0.67 -15.79
N GLU A 34 -12.26 0.51 -14.56
CA GLU A 34 -13.28 1.39 -13.99
C GLU A 34 -12.75 2.79 -13.63
N GLY A 35 -11.46 3.05 -13.84
CA GLY A 35 -10.80 4.33 -13.61
C GLY A 35 -10.39 4.59 -12.17
N TYR A 36 -10.21 3.54 -11.34
CA TYR A 36 -9.58 3.70 -10.03
C TYR A 36 -8.08 3.95 -10.17
N ASP A 37 -7.56 4.87 -9.37
CA ASP A 37 -6.15 5.28 -9.40
C ASP A 37 -5.29 4.48 -8.39
N LEU A 38 -5.90 4.07 -7.26
CA LEU A 38 -5.32 3.17 -6.27
C LEU A 38 -6.33 2.09 -5.89
N VAL A 39 -5.94 0.83 -6.08
CA VAL A 39 -6.73 -0.33 -5.64
C VAL A 39 -5.93 -1.09 -4.59
N GLN A 40 -6.43 -1.14 -3.37
CA GLN A 40 -5.80 -1.85 -2.25
C GLN A 40 -6.45 -3.23 -2.07
N GLY A 41 -5.66 -4.29 -2.14
CA GLY A 41 -6.12 -5.62 -1.77
C GLY A 41 -6.25 -5.74 -0.25
N SER A 42 -7.47 -6.03 0.23
CA SER A 42 -7.74 -6.18 1.65
C SER A 42 -8.21 -7.59 2.01
N ARG A 43 -7.58 -8.14 3.05
CA ARG A 43 -7.98 -9.41 3.69
C ARG A 43 -9.16 -9.23 4.65
N PHE A 44 -9.49 -7.98 5.01
CA PHE A 44 -10.31 -7.66 6.18
C PHE A 44 -11.66 -7.01 5.84
N ILE A 45 -11.97 -6.85 4.57
CA ILE A 45 -13.31 -6.48 4.10
C ILE A 45 -14.16 -7.72 3.79
N LYS A 46 -15.45 -7.56 3.60
CA LYS A 46 -16.36 -8.64 3.23
C LYS A 46 -15.86 -9.36 1.97
N GLY A 47 -15.69 -10.67 2.05
CA GLY A 47 -15.14 -11.51 0.97
C GLY A 47 -13.62 -11.68 0.99
N GLY A 48 -12.87 -10.88 1.78
CA GLY A 48 -11.44 -11.05 1.99
C GLY A 48 -11.13 -12.24 2.91
N GLN A 49 -9.94 -12.83 2.74
CA GLN A 49 -9.53 -14.04 3.49
C GLN A 49 -8.12 -13.87 4.07
N ALA A 50 -8.04 -13.80 5.40
CA ALA A 50 -6.80 -13.72 6.17
C ALA A 50 -6.49 -15.09 6.80
N ILE A 51 -5.96 -16.04 5.98
CA ILE A 51 -5.77 -17.43 6.41
C ILE A 51 -4.44 -17.56 7.17
N ASN A 52 -4.48 -18.18 8.36
CA ASN A 52 -3.32 -18.40 9.24
C ASN A 52 -2.50 -17.13 9.52
N THR A 53 -3.13 -15.96 9.48
CA THR A 53 -2.44 -14.70 9.78
C THR A 53 -2.03 -14.68 11.27
N PRO A 54 -0.75 -14.45 11.61
CA PRO A 54 -0.33 -14.35 13.01
C PRO A 54 -1.11 -13.28 13.76
N LEU A 55 -1.61 -13.60 14.96
CA LEU A 55 -2.46 -12.70 15.75
C LEU A 55 -1.80 -11.35 16.01
N SER A 56 -0.50 -11.34 16.32
CA SER A 56 0.25 -10.09 16.53
C SER A 56 0.23 -9.18 15.30
N ARG A 57 0.35 -9.77 14.11
CA ARG A 57 0.26 -9.03 12.85
C ARG A 57 -1.15 -8.52 12.58
N TYR A 58 -2.15 -9.35 12.80
CA TYR A 58 -3.56 -8.97 12.70
C TYR A 58 -3.86 -7.75 13.57
N LEU A 59 -3.48 -7.83 14.86
CA LEU A 59 -3.68 -6.73 15.82
C LEU A 59 -2.89 -5.47 15.43
N ALA A 60 -1.63 -5.61 15.00
CA ALA A 60 -0.83 -4.46 14.55
C ALA A 60 -1.47 -3.75 13.36
N VAL A 61 -1.99 -4.48 12.39
CA VAL A 61 -2.68 -3.87 11.24
C VAL A 61 -3.96 -3.17 11.68
N LYS A 62 -4.83 -3.87 12.42
CA LYS A 62 -6.15 -3.37 12.80
C LYS A 62 -6.12 -2.21 13.80
N LEU A 63 -5.18 -2.23 14.75
CA LEU A 63 -5.16 -1.27 15.86
C LEU A 63 -4.15 -0.13 15.67
N ILE A 64 -3.17 -0.30 14.78
CA ILE A 64 -2.09 0.68 14.62
C ILE A 64 -2.01 1.17 13.17
N HIS A 65 -1.69 0.28 12.23
CA HIS A 65 -1.35 0.68 10.86
C HIS A 65 -2.56 1.27 10.12
N ALA A 66 -3.67 0.54 10.06
CA ALA A 66 -4.85 0.98 9.33
C ALA A 66 -5.46 2.27 9.94
N PRO A 67 -5.60 2.42 11.26
CA PRO A 67 -6.06 3.67 11.87
C PRO A 67 -5.18 4.88 11.55
N ILE A 68 -3.85 4.75 11.67
CA ILE A 68 -2.92 5.88 11.40
C ILE A 68 -2.98 6.27 9.93
N ILE A 69 -2.96 5.31 9.00
CA ILE A 69 -3.06 5.59 7.56
C ILE A 69 -4.42 6.23 7.25
N SER A 70 -5.51 5.67 7.78
CA SER A 70 -6.87 6.18 7.52
C SER A 70 -7.03 7.62 8.02
N LEU A 71 -6.51 7.93 9.22
CA LEU A 71 -6.52 9.29 9.77
C LEU A 71 -5.71 10.26 8.90
N THR A 72 -4.53 9.83 8.46
CA THR A 72 -3.62 10.66 7.65
C THR A 72 -4.17 10.90 6.24
N ALA A 73 -4.77 9.88 5.65
CA ALA A 73 -5.40 9.91 4.33
C ALA A 73 -6.76 10.66 4.35
N LYS A 74 -7.40 10.73 5.52
CA LYS A 74 -8.82 11.13 5.68
C LYS A 74 -9.77 10.23 4.89
N GLU A 75 -9.41 8.96 4.79
CA GLU A 75 -10.14 7.93 4.09
C GLU A 75 -9.99 6.60 4.82
N HIS A 76 -11.03 5.75 4.80
CA HIS A 76 -11.00 4.49 5.54
C HIS A 76 -10.27 3.40 4.77
N PHE A 77 -9.19 2.87 5.37
CA PHE A 77 -8.47 1.69 4.91
C PHE A 77 -8.50 0.60 5.96
N THR A 78 -8.62 -0.65 5.53
CA THR A 78 -8.68 -1.81 6.43
C THR A 78 -7.42 -2.66 6.43
N ASP A 79 -6.65 -2.68 5.32
CA ASP A 79 -5.44 -3.50 5.15
C ASP A 79 -4.30 -2.72 4.49
N THR A 80 -3.63 -1.88 5.25
CA THR A 80 -2.59 -0.98 4.76
C THR A 80 -1.19 -1.58 4.66
N THR A 81 -0.99 -2.82 5.14
CA THR A 81 0.30 -3.52 5.12
C THR A 81 0.41 -4.55 4.00
N ASN A 82 -0.66 -4.77 3.26
CA ASN A 82 -0.64 -5.65 2.11
C ASN A 82 -0.05 -4.93 0.90
N ALA A 83 0.99 -5.51 0.29
CA ALA A 83 1.62 -5.00 -0.92
C ALA A 83 0.86 -5.39 -2.20
N TYR A 84 -0.22 -6.16 -2.09
CA TYR A 84 -1.07 -6.51 -3.22
C TYR A 84 -1.97 -5.33 -3.57
N ARG A 85 -1.55 -4.58 -4.58
CA ARG A 85 -2.14 -3.30 -4.97
C ARG A 85 -2.09 -3.08 -6.46
N ALA A 86 -2.97 -2.22 -6.96
CA ALA A 86 -2.84 -1.67 -8.30
C ALA A 86 -2.77 -0.14 -8.26
N TYR A 87 -2.05 0.41 -9.22
CA TYR A 87 -1.85 1.84 -9.39
C TYR A 87 -2.05 2.22 -10.84
N SER A 88 -2.82 3.27 -11.12
CA SER A 88 -2.94 3.83 -12.47
C SER A 88 -1.66 4.58 -12.87
N LYS A 89 -1.37 4.63 -14.17
CA LYS A 89 -0.32 5.46 -14.72
C LYS A 89 -0.52 6.93 -14.35
N LYS A 90 -1.75 7.43 -14.46
CA LYS A 90 -2.14 8.79 -14.06
C LYS A 90 -1.68 9.11 -12.64
N TYR A 91 -1.88 8.19 -11.70
CA TYR A 91 -1.46 8.38 -10.31
C TYR A 91 0.05 8.36 -10.16
N LEU A 92 0.73 7.36 -10.73
CA LEU A 92 2.19 7.21 -10.59
C LEU A 92 3.00 8.31 -11.30
N THR A 93 2.43 8.94 -12.33
CA THR A 93 3.09 10.04 -13.06
C THR A 93 2.66 11.43 -12.59
N HIS A 94 1.79 11.51 -11.57
CA HIS A 94 1.35 12.80 -11.06
C HIS A 94 2.52 13.59 -10.45
N PRO A 95 2.67 14.90 -10.77
CA PRO A 95 3.82 15.72 -10.34
C PRO A 95 4.06 15.75 -8.83
N GLU A 96 2.98 15.65 -8.04
CA GLU A 96 3.07 15.63 -6.57
C GLU A 96 3.29 14.24 -5.96
N VAL A 97 3.40 13.18 -6.75
CA VAL A 97 3.60 11.80 -6.27
C VAL A 97 5.07 11.41 -6.29
N GLN A 98 5.72 11.50 -7.44
CA GLN A 98 7.15 11.21 -7.63
C GLN A 98 7.61 9.96 -6.87
N PRO A 99 7.10 8.76 -7.23
CA PRO A 99 7.33 7.54 -6.45
C PRO A 99 8.75 6.98 -6.56
N PHE A 100 9.57 7.51 -7.46
CA PHE A 100 10.92 7.02 -7.77
C PHE A 100 12.03 7.80 -7.07
N ARG A 101 11.69 8.61 -6.05
CA ARG A 101 12.67 9.35 -5.26
C ARG A 101 13.45 8.42 -4.33
N ASP A 102 14.73 8.69 -4.13
CA ASP A 102 15.64 7.90 -3.31
C ASP A 102 15.30 7.85 -1.81
N ILE A 103 14.34 8.66 -1.37
CA ILE A 103 13.85 8.64 0.02
C ILE A 103 13.04 7.39 0.38
N PHE A 104 12.62 6.60 -0.62
CA PHE A 104 11.81 5.40 -0.46
C PHE A 104 12.67 4.14 -0.49
N MET A 105 13.39 3.88 0.60
CA MET A 105 14.38 2.79 0.67
C MET A 105 13.81 1.46 1.18
N THR A 106 12.74 1.49 1.98
CA THR A 106 12.17 0.28 2.60
C THR A 106 10.65 0.21 2.42
N TYR A 107 9.89 0.54 3.45
CA TYR A 107 8.42 0.43 3.46
C TYR A 107 7.71 1.79 3.30
N GLU A 108 8.48 2.86 3.17
CA GLU A 108 7.97 4.24 3.11
C GLU A 108 7.00 4.43 1.93
N LEU A 109 7.37 3.89 0.76
CA LEU A 109 6.59 4.05 -0.47
C LEU A 109 5.16 3.52 -0.33
N LEU A 110 4.99 2.37 0.33
CA LEU A 110 3.66 1.77 0.52
C LEU A 110 2.75 2.66 1.38
N ALA A 111 3.29 3.19 2.48
CA ALA A 111 2.57 4.11 3.36
C ALA A 111 2.28 5.44 2.65
N TYR A 112 3.27 5.98 1.96
CA TYR A 112 3.16 7.24 1.22
C TYR A 112 2.09 7.17 0.13
N LEU A 113 2.13 6.15 -0.73
CA LEU A 113 1.18 6.02 -1.83
C LEU A 113 -0.27 5.85 -1.35
N SER A 114 -0.52 5.14 -0.23
CA SER A 114 -1.87 5.04 0.32
C SER A 114 -2.43 6.40 0.72
N VAL A 115 -1.62 7.21 1.41
CA VAL A 115 -2.02 8.53 1.90
C VAL A 115 -2.12 9.54 0.76
N LYS A 116 -1.15 9.54 -0.13
CA LYS A 116 -1.04 10.55 -1.19
C LYS A 116 -2.18 10.46 -2.20
N ALA A 117 -2.64 9.24 -2.53
CA ALA A 117 -3.79 9.06 -3.42
C ALA A 117 -5.03 9.80 -2.91
N SER A 118 -5.38 9.58 -1.63
CA SER A 118 -6.55 10.21 -1.01
C SER A 118 -6.37 11.73 -0.87
N GLN A 119 -5.18 12.19 -0.49
CA GLN A 119 -4.88 13.64 -0.39
C GLN A 119 -5.02 14.37 -1.73
N LEU A 120 -4.70 13.70 -2.84
CA LEU A 120 -4.86 14.22 -4.20
C LEU A 120 -6.28 14.00 -4.77
N LYS A 121 -7.20 13.46 -3.94
CA LYS A 121 -8.57 13.12 -4.36
C LYS A 121 -8.60 12.18 -5.58
N MET A 122 -7.63 11.29 -5.67
CA MET A 122 -7.61 10.20 -6.63
C MET A 122 -8.70 9.19 -6.29
N LYS A 123 -9.23 8.48 -7.29
CA LYS A 123 -10.25 7.46 -7.07
C LYS A 123 -9.61 6.22 -6.46
N THR A 124 -9.97 5.90 -5.22
CA THR A 124 -9.41 4.77 -4.45
C THR A 124 -10.48 3.76 -4.09
N CYS A 125 -10.10 2.50 -3.93
CA CYS A 125 -10.95 1.46 -3.34
C CYS A 125 -10.14 0.34 -2.69
N GLU A 126 -10.81 -0.43 -1.83
CA GLU A 126 -10.34 -1.73 -1.38
C GLU A 126 -11.12 -2.85 -2.07
N ILE A 127 -10.43 -3.92 -2.47
CA ILE A 127 -11.04 -5.13 -3.00
C ILE A 127 -10.73 -6.35 -2.14
N PRO A 128 -11.63 -7.33 -2.05
CA PRO A 128 -11.38 -8.54 -1.27
C PRO A 128 -10.33 -9.42 -1.94
N VAL A 129 -9.28 -9.76 -1.17
CA VAL A 129 -8.23 -10.68 -1.62
C VAL A 129 -7.99 -11.78 -0.60
N LYS A 130 -7.46 -12.92 -1.08
CA LYS A 130 -6.99 -14.01 -0.25
C LYS A 130 -5.50 -13.87 -0.01
N ARG A 131 -5.10 -14.01 1.28
CA ARG A 131 -3.68 -14.15 1.65
C ARG A 131 -3.54 -15.23 2.71
N GLU A 132 -2.69 -16.22 2.42
CA GLU A 132 -2.52 -17.40 3.26
C GLU A 132 -1.08 -17.50 3.77
N TYR A 133 -0.95 -17.65 5.09
CA TYR A 133 0.33 -17.92 5.73
C TYR A 133 0.52 -19.44 5.91
N PRO A 134 1.77 -19.94 5.90
CA PRO A 134 2.03 -21.35 6.15
C PRO A 134 1.46 -21.79 7.48
N LYS A 135 0.81 -22.97 7.53
CA LYS A 135 0.27 -23.57 8.77
C LYS A 135 1.36 -23.91 9.78
N LYS A 136 2.57 -24.26 9.30
CA LYS A 136 3.73 -24.67 10.11
C LYS A 136 5.00 -24.01 9.56
N GLY A 137 5.97 -23.78 10.46
CA GLY A 137 7.26 -23.20 10.09
C GLY A 137 7.38 -21.69 10.37
N LYS A 138 8.56 -21.12 10.07
CA LYS A 138 8.78 -19.68 10.24
C LYS A 138 8.01 -18.91 9.17
N THR A 139 7.26 -17.91 9.60
CA THR A 139 6.64 -16.96 8.66
C THR A 139 7.75 -16.27 7.87
N PRO A 140 7.78 -16.40 6.53
CA PRO A 140 8.78 -15.69 5.74
C PRO A 140 8.51 -14.18 5.84
N THR A 141 9.30 -13.51 6.67
CA THR A 141 9.24 -12.06 6.87
C THR A 141 10.64 -11.52 7.11
N LYS A 142 10.94 -10.38 6.49
CA LYS A 142 12.16 -9.62 6.73
C LYS A 142 12.03 -8.66 7.93
N ILE A 143 10.81 -8.55 8.50
CA ILE A 143 10.51 -7.62 9.59
C ILE A 143 10.76 -8.34 10.92
N SER A 144 11.69 -7.84 11.73
CA SER A 144 11.90 -8.32 13.09
C SER A 144 10.72 -7.90 13.99
N PRO A 145 10.30 -8.74 14.95
CA PRO A 145 9.07 -8.48 15.72
C PRO A 145 9.05 -7.15 16.48
N LEU A 146 10.15 -6.78 17.10
CA LEU A 146 10.22 -5.53 17.89
C LEU A 146 10.80 -4.37 17.06
N LYS A 147 12.02 -4.52 16.56
CA LYS A 147 12.75 -3.45 15.85
C LYS A 147 12.02 -3.05 14.55
N GLY A 148 11.54 -4.05 13.79
CA GLY A 148 10.82 -3.79 12.54
C GLY A 148 9.46 -3.11 12.75
N ASN A 149 8.72 -3.45 13.81
CA ASN A 149 7.47 -2.78 14.11
C ASN A 149 7.68 -1.33 14.54
N MET A 150 8.73 -1.04 15.33
CA MET A 150 9.08 0.34 15.69
C MET A 150 9.47 1.17 14.45
N GLU A 151 10.19 0.57 13.51
CA GLU A 151 10.58 1.21 12.25
C GLU A 151 9.34 1.55 11.40
N LEU A 152 8.39 0.62 11.28
CA LEU A 152 7.14 0.86 10.59
C LEU A 152 6.32 1.99 11.24
N ILE A 153 6.25 2.05 12.57
CA ILE A 153 5.57 3.15 13.27
C ILE A 153 6.25 4.48 12.98
N LYS A 154 7.60 4.54 12.98
CA LYS A 154 8.33 5.76 12.62
C LYS A 154 8.00 6.21 11.20
N ILE A 155 7.93 5.28 10.24
CA ILE A 155 7.53 5.57 8.86
C ILE A 155 6.13 6.16 8.81
N LEU A 156 5.17 5.57 9.53
CA LEU A 156 3.80 6.10 9.59
C LEU A 156 3.76 7.53 10.16
N MET A 157 4.50 7.79 11.24
CA MET A 157 4.58 9.11 11.87
C MET A 157 5.21 10.15 10.95
N LYS A 158 6.29 9.81 10.24
CA LYS A 158 6.92 10.67 9.23
C LYS A 158 5.95 10.98 8.08
N ASN A 159 5.22 9.96 7.61
CA ASN A 159 4.21 10.13 6.57
C ASN A 159 3.09 11.07 7.03
N MET A 160 2.62 10.92 8.26
CA MET A 160 1.61 11.80 8.86
C MET A 160 2.08 13.25 8.95
N LYS A 161 3.36 13.48 9.24
CA LYS A 161 3.98 14.82 9.23
C LYS A 161 4.25 15.38 7.83
N GLY A 162 4.03 14.58 6.78
CA GLY A 162 4.29 15.00 5.40
C GLY A 162 5.76 15.00 5.00
N GLU A 163 6.64 14.34 5.76
CA GLU A 163 8.09 14.31 5.48
C GLU A 163 8.42 13.64 4.13
N TYR A 164 7.51 12.84 3.59
CA TYR A 164 7.65 12.21 2.27
C TYR A 164 6.99 12.98 1.14
N ASN A 165 6.37 14.13 1.40
CA ASN A 165 5.79 14.95 0.34
C ASN A 165 6.88 15.49 -0.59
N VAL A 166 6.50 15.75 -1.84
CA VAL A 166 7.37 16.45 -2.79
C VAL A 166 7.64 17.84 -2.22
N PRO A 167 8.89 18.28 -2.13
CA PRO A 167 9.22 19.63 -1.69
C PRO A 167 8.47 20.65 -2.55
N LYS A 168 7.81 21.60 -1.93
CA LYS A 168 7.29 22.74 -2.67
C LYS A 168 8.49 23.53 -3.18
N GLU A 169 8.57 23.71 -4.50
CA GLU A 169 9.54 24.66 -5.05
C GLU A 169 9.36 25.99 -4.30
N SER A 170 10.42 26.47 -3.67
CA SER A 170 10.41 27.82 -3.15
C SER A 170 10.13 28.74 -4.33
N LYS A 171 8.95 29.36 -4.36
CA LYS A 171 8.69 30.47 -5.26
C LYS A 171 9.68 31.56 -4.84
N ASN A 172 10.87 31.51 -5.42
CA ASN A 172 11.77 32.66 -5.34
C ASN A 172 11.03 33.83 -5.99
N LYS A 173 10.72 34.80 -5.15
CA LYS A 173 10.26 36.13 -5.55
C LYS A 173 11.36 36.86 -6.29
#